data_e9f83241ec28586edbba308e8119bd1e
#
_entry.id   e9f83241ec28586edbba308e8119bd1e
#
_cell.length_a   1.000
_cell.length_b   1.000
_cell.length_c   1.000
_cell.angle_alpha   90.00
_cell.angle_beta   90.00
_cell.angle_gamma   90.00
#
_symmetry.space_group_name_H-M   'P 1'
#
loop_
_entity.id
_entity.type
_entity.pdbx_description
1 polymer ?
#
loop_
_entity_poly.entity_id
_entity_poly.type
_entity_poly.pdbx_seq_one_letter_code
_entity_poly.pdbx_strand_id
1 'polypeptide(L)'
;MYRWYTGLLVFATLLALCVVVLGAWVRLTDAGLGCPDWPGCYGSLIVEDSATARAEAKAEFPDRPLDSGKAWREMIHRYIAATLGFTIVIIASLAWVNRKQANQPVTVPLILLGLVIFQGLLGMWTVTLLLKPVIVMMHLLGGLATTGLSFWLLLDSLRKTKERSPASSNFLRRLAPIGLVVLVIQIALGGWTSANYAALACPDLPTCQGQWWPDEIDFAEGFVMWQGLGVDYEGGILDAPSRVAIHFTHRLGAMVTFLLLL
;
A
#
# COMPACT_ATOMS: atom_id res chain seq x y z
N MET A 1 -2.88 -28.96 -15.55
CA MET A 1 -2.63 -27.52 -15.65
C MET A 1 -3.34 -26.74 -14.57
N TYR A 2 -4.61 -27.03 -14.27
CA TYR A 2 -5.44 -26.33 -13.28
C TYR A 2 -4.85 -26.28 -11.85
N ARG A 3 -4.29 -27.39 -11.36
CA ARG A 3 -3.70 -27.46 -10.00
C ARG A 3 -2.48 -26.53 -9.82
N TRP A 4 -1.60 -26.46 -10.82
CA TRP A 4 -0.43 -25.58 -10.77
C TRP A 4 -0.83 -24.08 -10.81
N TYR A 5 -1.80 -23.74 -11.66
CA TYR A 5 -2.30 -22.37 -11.74
C TYR A 5 -2.94 -21.92 -10.41
N THR A 6 -3.77 -22.78 -9.81
CA THR A 6 -4.33 -22.51 -8.47
C THR A 6 -3.24 -22.39 -7.41
N GLY A 7 -2.20 -23.24 -7.45
CA GLY A 7 -1.03 -23.14 -6.56
C GLY A 7 -0.31 -21.80 -6.68
N LEU A 8 -0.11 -21.30 -7.91
CA LEU A 8 0.45 -19.95 -8.14
C LEU A 8 -0.43 -18.85 -7.59
N LEU A 9 -1.77 -18.96 -7.71
CA LEU A 9 -2.69 -17.99 -7.15
C LEU A 9 -2.67 -17.98 -5.60
N VAL A 10 -2.58 -19.13 -4.97
CA VAL A 10 -2.37 -19.24 -3.50
C VAL A 10 -1.08 -18.56 -3.11
N PHE A 11 0.02 -18.90 -3.78
CA PHE A 11 1.34 -18.32 -3.51
C PHE A 11 1.32 -16.78 -3.69
N ALA A 12 0.78 -16.28 -4.82
CA ALA A 12 0.67 -14.84 -5.08
C ALA A 12 -0.18 -14.13 -4.02
N THR A 13 -1.29 -14.72 -3.58
CA THR A 13 -2.17 -14.12 -2.56
C THR A 13 -1.46 -14.01 -1.21
N LEU A 14 -0.80 -15.08 -0.77
CA LEU A 14 -0.04 -15.08 0.49
C LEU A 14 1.15 -14.12 0.43
N LEU A 15 1.85 -14.09 -0.72
CA LEU A 15 2.96 -13.19 -0.93
C LEU A 15 2.50 -11.73 -0.96
N ALA A 16 1.36 -11.41 -1.60
CA ALA A 16 0.78 -10.07 -1.60
C ALA A 16 0.42 -9.60 -0.18
N LEU A 17 -0.17 -10.47 0.64
CA LEU A 17 -0.43 -10.18 2.05
C LEU A 17 0.87 -9.91 2.81
N CYS A 18 1.91 -10.71 2.59
CA CYS A 18 3.23 -10.53 3.19
C CYS A 18 3.84 -9.18 2.79
N VAL A 19 3.76 -8.79 1.50
CA VAL A 19 4.24 -7.50 0.99
C VAL A 19 3.53 -6.34 1.68
N VAL A 20 2.20 -6.39 1.86
CA VAL A 20 1.43 -5.34 2.55
C VAL A 20 1.87 -5.21 4.01
N VAL A 21 2.03 -6.32 4.72
CA VAL A 21 2.49 -6.32 6.13
C VAL A 21 3.91 -5.77 6.25
N LEU A 22 4.82 -6.18 5.37
CA LEU A 22 6.19 -5.66 5.34
C LEU A 22 6.24 -4.18 4.99
N GLY A 23 5.41 -3.71 4.03
CA GLY A 23 5.30 -2.29 3.72
C GLY A 23 4.81 -1.46 4.90
N ALA A 24 3.83 -1.97 5.66
CA ALA A 24 3.39 -1.34 6.90
C ALA A 24 4.52 -1.31 7.96
N TRP A 25 5.30 -2.37 8.08
CA TRP A 25 6.45 -2.43 8.99
C TRP A 25 7.54 -1.43 8.62
N VAL A 26 7.91 -1.34 7.33
CA VAL A 26 8.83 -0.31 6.81
C VAL A 26 8.34 1.09 7.20
N ARG A 27 7.03 1.36 7.02
CA ARG A 27 6.43 2.65 7.37
C ARG A 27 6.46 2.94 8.88
N LEU A 28 6.09 1.96 9.71
CA LEU A 28 6.01 2.11 11.17
C LEU A 28 7.38 2.19 11.85
N THR A 29 8.44 1.78 11.16
CA THR A 29 9.82 1.84 11.66
C THR A 29 10.64 2.96 11.02
N ASP A 30 9.96 3.93 10.38
CA ASP A 30 10.57 5.06 9.66
C ASP A 30 11.72 4.65 8.73
N ALA A 31 11.53 3.51 8.04
CA ALA A 31 12.53 2.94 7.14
C ALA A 31 12.22 3.19 5.65
N GLY A 32 11.23 4.03 5.34
CA GLY A 32 10.80 4.27 3.96
C GLY A 32 11.76 5.12 3.11
N LEU A 33 12.77 5.72 3.72
CA LEU A 33 13.92 6.36 3.08
C LEU A 33 15.23 5.80 3.63
N GLY A 34 15.25 4.52 4.02
CA GLY A 34 16.47 3.81 4.40
C GLY A 34 17.44 3.61 3.24
N CYS A 35 16.93 3.70 1.99
CA CYS A 35 17.70 3.69 0.74
C CYS A 35 17.46 5.01 0.00
N PRO A 36 18.50 5.81 -0.32
CA PRO A 36 18.34 7.09 -1.02
C PRO A 36 18.05 6.94 -2.51
N ASP A 37 18.27 5.75 -3.08
CA ASP A 37 18.19 5.44 -4.50
C ASP A 37 17.25 4.27 -4.81
N TRP A 38 16.99 4.05 -6.09
CA TRP A 38 16.15 2.97 -6.59
C TRP A 38 16.67 2.52 -7.97
N PRO A 39 16.71 1.22 -8.31
CA PRO A 39 16.16 0.04 -7.59
C PRO A 39 17.06 -0.50 -6.48
N GLY A 40 18.31 -0.10 -6.42
CA GLY A 40 19.29 -0.47 -5.41
C GLY A 40 19.14 0.28 -4.09
N CYS A 41 20.20 0.23 -3.30
CA CYS A 41 20.33 0.91 -2.02
C CYS A 41 21.81 1.31 -1.88
N TYR A 42 22.09 2.60 -1.86
CA TYR A 42 23.46 3.15 -1.90
C TYR A 42 24.29 2.58 -3.06
N GLY A 43 23.70 2.57 -4.26
CA GLY A 43 24.36 2.09 -5.49
C GLY A 43 24.47 0.56 -5.62
N SER A 44 24.08 -0.23 -4.59
CA SER A 44 24.20 -1.68 -4.58
C SER A 44 22.84 -2.37 -4.50
N LEU A 45 22.76 -3.63 -4.99
CA LEU A 45 21.57 -4.45 -4.81
C LEU A 45 21.53 -5.13 -3.43
N ILE A 46 22.65 -5.19 -2.72
CA ILE A 46 22.78 -5.81 -1.40
C ILE A 46 23.33 -4.74 -0.46
N VAL A 47 22.67 -4.53 0.66
CA VAL A 47 23.13 -3.58 1.68
C VAL A 47 24.38 -4.14 2.37
N GLU A 48 25.51 -3.47 2.20
CA GLU A 48 26.75 -3.78 2.89
C GLU A 48 26.96 -2.82 4.06
N ASP A 49 27.40 -3.38 5.21
CA ASP A 49 27.67 -2.61 6.43
C ASP A 49 29.16 -2.70 6.80
N SER A 50 30.03 -2.37 5.82
CA SER A 50 31.47 -2.27 6.05
C SER A 50 31.90 -0.82 6.25
N ALA A 51 33.08 -0.60 6.82
CA ALA A 51 33.64 0.76 6.96
C ALA A 51 33.81 1.45 5.60
N THR A 52 34.19 0.68 4.56
CA THR A 52 34.30 1.17 3.18
C THR A 52 32.97 1.56 2.60
N ALA A 53 31.95 0.69 2.70
CA ALA A 53 30.59 0.98 2.24
C ALA A 53 29.98 2.23 2.92
N ARG A 54 30.21 2.41 4.20
CA ARG A 54 29.78 3.61 4.93
C ARG A 54 30.48 4.88 4.44
N ALA A 55 31.78 4.79 4.11
CA ALA A 55 32.54 5.92 3.57
C ALA A 55 32.05 6.29 2.17
N GLU A 56 31.83 5.31 1.31
CA GLU A 56 31.29 5.49 -0.05
C GLU A 56 29.87 6.07 -0.01
N ALA A 57 28.99 5.49 0.83
CA ALA A 57 27.62 6.00 1.02
C ALA A 57 27.63 7.46 1.49
N LYS A 58 28.53 7.84 2.41
CA LYS A 58 28.66 9.22 2.87
C LYS A 58 29.17 10.17 1.79
N ALA A 59 30.04 9.69 0.90
CA ALA A 59 30.58 10.50 -0.20
C ALA A 59 29.52 10.75 -1.29
N GLU A 60 28.71 9.74 -1.61
CA GLU A 60 27.71 9.82 -2.68
C GLU A 60 26.39 10.42 -2.20
N PHE A 61 25.98 10.12 -0.95
CA PHE A 61 24.74 10.58 -0.32
C PHE A 61 25.02 11.30 1.00
N PRO A 62 25.61 12.50 1.00
CA PRO A 62 26.06 13.20 2.22
C PRO A 62 24.91 13.52 3.19
N ASP A 63 23.71 13.79 2.67
CA ASP A 63 22.52 14.14 3.45
C ASP A 63 21.76 12.90 4.00
N ARG A 64 22.17 11.69 3.60
CA ARG A 64 21.51 10.44 3.97
C ARG A 64 22.55 9.42 4.47
N PRO A 65 22.98 9.50 5.74
CA PRO A 65 23.94 8.54 6.29
C PRO A 65 23.35 7.13 6.30
N LEU A 66 24.19 6.13 5.97
CA LEU A 66 23.79 4.73 5.95
C LEU A 66 23.35 4.24 7.35
N ASP A 67 22.05 3.95 7.49
CA ASP A 67 21.48 3.13 8.55
C ASP A 67 21.16 1.75 7.98
N SER A 68 22.04 0.79 8.25
CA SER A 68 21.91 -0.58 7.71
C SER A 68 20.62 -1.26 8.16
N GLY A 69 20.11 -0.94 9.35
CA GLY A 69 18.85 -1.49 9.86
C GLY A 69 17.64 -0.98 9.09
N LYS A 70 17.58 0.31 8.76
CA LYS A 70 16.54 0.90 7.92
C LYS A 70 16.67 0.41 6.48
N ALA A 71 17.87 0.43 5.92
CA ALA A 71 18.16 0.00 4.55
C ALA A 71 17.75 -1.47 4.31
N TRP A 72 18.06 -2.37 5.23
CA TRP A 72 17.67 -3.79 5.12
C TRP A 72 16.15 -3.98 5.17
N ARG A 73 15.43 -3.27 6.06
CA ARG A 73 13.97 -3.36 6.14
C ARG A 73 13.32 -2.97 4.81
N GLU A 74 13.79 -1.89 4.19
CA GLU A 74 13.30 -1.43 2.90
C GLU A 74 13.66 -2.41 1.77
N MET A 75 14.92 -2.89 1.73
CA MET A 75 15.35 -3.83 0.67
C MET A 75 14.64 -5.19 0.75
N ILE A 76 14.39 -5.72 1.95
CA ILE A 76 13.60 -6.95 2.11
C ILE A 76 12.20 -6.77 1.52
N HIS A 77 11.54 -5.64 1.80
CA HIS A 77 10.26 -5.31 1.19
C HIS A 77 10.34 -5.27 -0.35
N ARG A 78 11.36 -4.60 -0.91
CA ARG A 78 11.58 -4.53 -2.36
C ARG A 78 11.80 -5.90 -2.99
N TYR A 79 12.61 -6.80 -2.39
CA TYR A 79 12.85 -8.14 -2.92
C TYR A 79 11.58 -8.99 -2.95
N ILE A 80 10.79 -8.95 -1.87
CA ILE A 80 9.56 -9.73 -1.78
C ILE A 80 8.50 -9.16 -2.74
N ALA A 81 8.43 -7.83 -2.88
CA ALA A 81 7.56 -7.19 -3.87
C ALA A 81 7.96 -7.52 -5.32
N ALA A 82 9.26 -7.57 -5.63
CA ALA A 82 9.76 -8.01 -6.94
C ALA A 82 9.39 -9.46 -7.23
N THR A 83 9.51 -10.35 -6.23
CA THR A 83 9.08 -11.75 -6.34
C THR A 83 7.59 -11.88 -6.62
N LEU A 84 6.75 -11.05 -5.96
CA LEU A 84 5.32 -10.97 -6.24
C LEU A 84 5.07 -10.49 -7.68
N GLY A 85 5.76 -9.44 -8.11
CA GLY A 85 5.68 -8.92 -9.47
C GLY A 85 6.00 -9.99 -10.51
N PHE A 86 7.09 -10.72 -10.33
CA PHE A 86 7.47 -11.83 -11.19
C PHE A 86 6.43 -12.96 -11.21
N THR A 87 5.87 -13.30 -10.05
CA THR A 87 4.79 -14.29 -9.94
C THR A 87 3.54 -13.86 -10.73
N ILE A 88 3.17 -12.58 -10.65
CA ILE A 88 2.03 -12.03 -11.40
C ILE A 88 2.30 -12.05 -12.91
N VAL A 89 3.54 -11.77 -13.35
CA VAL A 89 3.93 -11.93 -14.77
C VAL A 89 3.70 -13.35 -15.25
N ILE A 90 4.10 -14.36 -14.48
CA ILE A 90 3.86 -15.78 -14.80
C ILE A 90 2.36 -16.06 -14.89
N ILE A 91 1.56 -15.62 -13.92
CA ILE A 91 0.10 -15.83 -13.89
C ILE A 91 -0.55 -15.18 -15.12
N ALA A 92 -0.19 -13.96 -15.46
CA ALA A 92 -0.72 -13.25 -16.63
C ALA A 92 -0.31 -13.92 -17.95
N SER A 93 0.94 -14.35 -18.07
CA SER A 93 1.45 -15.08 -19.23
C SER A 93 0.74 -16.41 -19.43
N LEU A 94 0.55 -17.19 -18.38
CA LEU A 94 -0.21 -18.44 -18.41
C LEU A 94 -1.68 -18.21 -18.80
N ALA A 95 -2.31 -17.18 -18.26
CA ALA A 95 -3.67 -16.79 -18.61
C ALA A 95 -3.79 -16.42 -20.09
N TRP A 96 -2.81 -15.67 -20.62
CA TRP A 96 -2.79 -15.27 -22.03
C TRP A 96 -2.55 -16.42 -22.98
N VAL A 97 -1.58 -17.29 -22.70
CA VAL A 97 -1.29 -18.48 -23.52
C VAL A 97 -2.52 -19.41 -23.58
N ASN A 98 -3.20 -19.56 -22.45
CA ASN A 98 -4.37 -20.43 -22.33
C ASN A 98 -5.72 -19.74 -22.64
N ARG A 99 -5.72 -18.52 -23.19
CA ARG A 99 -6.93 -17.71 -23.42
C ARG A 99 -8.01 -18.35 -24.28
N LYS A 100 -7.64 -19.35 -25.08
CA LYS A 100 -8.59 -20.11 -25.93
C LYS A 100 -9.28 -21.25 -25.17
N GLN A 101 -8.85 -21.57 -23.95
CA GLN A 101 -9.50 -22.60 -23.14
C GLN A 101 -10.79 -22.06 -22.52
N ALA A 102 -11.85 -22.88 -22.53
CA ALA A 102 -13.10 -22.53 -21.91
C ALA A 102 -12.91 -22.19 -20.42
N ASN A 103 -13.51 -21.09 -19.98
CA ASN A 103 -13.49 -20.59 -18.61
C ASN A 103 -12.10 -20.16 -18.07
N GLN A 104 -11.10 -19.87 -18.92
CA GLN A 104 -9.85 -19.26 -18.47
C GLN A 104 -10.06 -17.74 -18.28
N PRO A 105 -9.93 -17.19 -17.05
CA PRO A 105 -9.97 -15.74 -16.87
C PRO A 105 -8.69 -15.11 -17.44
N VAL A 106 -8.84 -14.09 -18.26
CA VAL A 106 -7.71 -13.37 -18.88
C VAL A 106 -7.67 -11.92 -18.41
N THR A 107 -8.83 -11.28 -18.32
CA THR A 107 -8.93 -9.84 -18.01
C THR A 107 -8.32 -9.48 -16.66
N VAL A 108 -8.68 -10.20 -15.60
CA VAL A 108 -8.20 -9.89 -14.24
C VAL A 108 -6.69 -10.12 -14.09
N PRO A 109 -6.08 -11.22 -14.61
CA PRO A 109 -4.63 -11.36 -14.63
C PRO A 109 -3.89 -10.23 -15.38
N LEU A 110 -4.45 -9.71 -16.48
CA LEU A 110 -3.84 -8.59 -17.20
C LEU A 110 -4.00 -7.26 -16.45
N ILE A 111 -5.14 -7.04 -15.79
CA ILE A 111 -5.31 -5.89 -14.87
C ILE A 111 -4.30 -5.96 -13.73
N LEU A 112 -4.11 -7.13 -13.12
CA LEU A 112 -3.10 -7.35 -12.07
C LEU A 112 -1.69 -7.06 -12.57
N LEU A 113 -1.35 -7.47 -13.79
CA LEU A 113 -0.05 -7.17 -14.39
C LEU A 113 0.14 -5.65 -14.55
N GLY A 114 -0.84 -4.93 -15.09
CA GLY A 114 -0.79 -3.47 -15.18
C GLY A 114 -0.67 -2.80 -13.80
N LEU A 115 -1.43 -3.30 -12.83
CA LEU A 115 -1.43 -2.77 -11.47
C LEU A 115 -0.05 -2.99 -10.79
N VAL A 116 0.57 -4.17 -10.92
CA VAL A 116 1.88 -4.43 -10.27
C VAL A 116 3.02 -3.64 -10.93
N ILE A 117 2.94 -3.38 -12.24
CA ILE A 117 3.89 -2.47 -12.91
C ILE A 117 3.72 -1.05 -12.33
N PHE A 118 2.49 -0.58 -12.21
CA PHE A 118 2.20 0.73 -11.61
C PHE A 118 2.63 0.79 -10.13
N GLN A 119 2.50 -0.31 -9.38
CA GLN A 119 3.00 -0.41 -8.01
C GLN A 119 4.53 -0.28 -7.93
N GLY A 120 5.26 -0.84 -8.89
CA GLY A 120 6.71 -0.65 -9.00
C GLY A 120 7.08 0.81 -9.22
N LEU A 121 6.35 1.53 -10.08
CA LEU A 121 6.53 2.97 -10.29
C LEU A 121 6.19 3.79 -9.03
N LEU A 122 5.09 3.48 -8.35
CA LEU A 122 4.75 4.13 -7.09
C LEU A 122 5.81 3.87 -6.03
N GLY A 123 6.34 2.62 -5.93
CA GLY A 123 7.44 2.28 -5.03
C GLY A 123 8.72 3.07 -5.33
N MET A 124 9.08 3.27 -6.60
CA MET A 124 10.15 4.16 -7.01
C MET A 124 9.88 5.61 -6.58
N TRP A 125 8.66 6.10 -6.81
CA TRP A 125 8.29 7.48 -6.46
C TRP A 125 8.17 7.71 -4.95
N THR A 126 7.93 6.70 -4.12
CA THR A 126 8.02 6.89 -2.66
C THR A 126 9.41 7.33 -2.23
N VAL A 127 10.46 6.86 -2.89
CA VAL A 127 11.85 7.22 -2.61
C VAL A 127 12.21 8.52 -3.33
N THR A 128 12.04 8.58 -4.65
CA THR A 128 12.48 9.71 -5.46
C THR A 128 11.70 11.01 -5.23
N LEU A 129 10.49 10.92 -4.68
CA LEU A 129 9.67 12.06 -4.24
C LEU A 129 9.62 12.19 -2.71
N LEU A 130 10.61 11.62 -2.01
CA LEU A 130 10.87 11.82 -0.59
C LEU A 130 9.60 11.61 0.28
N LEU A 131 8.95 10.46 0.13
CA LEU A 131 7.73 10.04 0.86
C LEU A 131 6.52 10.96 0.67
N LYS A 132 6.37 11.56 -0.51
CA LYS A 132 5.22 12.43 -0.80
C LYS A 132 3.90 11.74 -0.42
N PRO A 133 3.05 12.35 0.45
CA PRO A 133 1.92 11.66 1.08
C PRO A 133 0.94 11.03 0.10
N VAL A 134 0.61 11.71 -1.00
CA VAL A 134 -0.30 11.17 -2.03
C VAL A 134 0.27 9.91 -2.70
N ILE A 135 1.57 9.86 -2.92
CA ILE A 135 2.24 8.69 -3.53
C ILE A 135 2.23 7.50 -2.56
N VAL A 136 2.55 7.74 -1.28
CA VAL A 136 2.51 6.71 -0.23
C VAL A 136 1.09 6.15 -0.08
N MET A 137 0.07 7.03 -0.03
CA MET A 137 -1.33 6.63 0.04
C MET A 137 -1.76 5.78 -1.18
N MET A 138 -1.41 6.22 -2.40
CA MET A 138 -1.74 5.48 -3.63
C MET A 138 -1.01 4.13 -3.70
N HIS A 139 0.23 4.06 -3.20
CA HIS A 139 0.98 2.81 -3.11
C HIS A 139 0.31 1.82 -2.14
N LEU A 140 -0.18 2.28 -1.00
CA LEU A 140 -0.97 1.47 -0.07
C LEU A 140 -2.25 0.93 -0.72
N LEU A 141 -3.05 1.82 -1.34
CA LEU A 141 -4.31 1.44 -1.99
C LEU A 141 -4.10 0.42 -3.10
N GLY A 142 -3.09 0.63 -3.94
CA GLY A 142 -2.76 -0.29 -5.02
C GLY A 142 -2.21 -1.63 -4.52
N GLY A 143 -1.44 -1.64 -3.43
CA GLY A 143 -0.99 -2.87 -2.77
C GLY A 143 -2.16 -3.70 -2.25
N LEU A 144 -3.13 -3.06 -1.59
CA LEU A 144 -4.36 -3.73 -1.13
C LEU A 144 -5.24 -4.18 -2.29
N ALA A 145 -5.35 -3.39 -3.37
CA ALA A 145 -6.05 -3.80 -4.59
C ALA A 145 -5.39 -5.02 -5.25
N THR A 146 -4.05 -5.09 -5.28
CA THR A 146 -3.29 -6.25 -5.77
C THR A 146 -3.61 -7.49 -4.94
N THR A 147 -3.65 -7.37 -3.61
CA THR A 147 -4.01 -8.45 -2.69
C THR A 147 -5.45 -8.90 -2.92
N GLY A 148 -6.40 -7.95 -2.99
CA GLY A 148 -7.82 -8.23 -3.22
C GLY A 148 -8.09 -8.91 -4.56
N LEU A 149 -7.48 -8.45 -5.64
CA LEU A 149 -7.63 -9.06 -6.98
C LEU A 149 -6.95 -10.45 -7.05
N SER A 150 -5.80 -10.65 -6.41
CA SER A 150 -5.16 -11.96 -6.32
C SER A 150 -6.04 -12.96 -5.58
N PHE A 151 -6.62 -12.53 -4.45
CA PHE A 151 -7.57 -13.33 -3.68
C PHE A 151 -8.87 -13.63 -4.46
N TRP A 152 -9.38 -12.64 -5.19
CA TRP A 152 -10.54 -12.83 -6.07
C TRP A 152 -10.27 -13.91 -7.13
N LEU A 153 -9.13 -13.85 -7.82
CA LEU A 153 -8.75 -14.88 -8.80
C LEU A 153 -8.63 -16.26 -8.17
N LEU A 154 -8.07 -16.33 -6.97
CA LEU A 154 -7.97 -17.59 -6.20
C LEU A 154 -9.36 -18.15 -5.92
N LEU A 155 -10.29 -17.34 -5.39
CA LEU A 155 -11.66 -17.76 -5.12
C LEU A 155 -12.38 -18.22 -6.39
N ASP A 156 -12.22 -17.48 -7.50
CA ASP A 156 -12.81 -17.85 -8.79
C ASP A 156 -12.27 -19.19 -9.27
N SER A 157 -10.97 -19.44 -9.13
CA SER A 157 -10.35 -20.72 -9.49
C SER A 157 -10.86 -21.89 -8.66
N LEU A 158 -11.18 -21.68 -7.39
CA LEU A 158 -11.72 -22.69 -6.48
C LEU A 158 -13.22 -22.97 -6.69
N ARG A 159 -13.98 -21.95 -7.16
CA ARG A 159 -15.42 -22.06 -7.38
C ARG A 159 -15.83 -22.85 -8.62
N LYS A 160 -14.93 -23.05 -9.58
CA LYS A 160 -15.22 -23.75 -10.86
C LYS A 160 -15.67 -25.20 -10.70
N THR A 161 -15.58 -25.75 -9.49
CA THR A 161 -16.02 -27.11 -9.16
C THR A 161 -17.34 -27.17 -8.42
N LYS A 162 -18.00 -26.03 -8.12
CA LYS A 162 -19.23 -26.00 -7.31
C LYS A 162 -20.34 -25.26 -8.02
N GLU A 163 -21.55 -25.82 -8.00
CA GLU A 163 -22.78 -25.20 -8.51
C GLU A 163 -22.98 -23.79 -7.96
N ARG A 164 -23.56 -22.90 -8.80
CA ARG A 164 -23.89 -21.54 -8.39
C ARG A 164 -24.78 -21.58 -7.14
N SER A 165 -24.28 -21.02 -6.05
CA SER A 165 -25.05 -20.78 -4.83
C SER A 165 -26.32 -19.98 -5.15
N PRO A 166 -27.45 -20.22 -4.46
CA PRO A 166 -28.69 -19.49 -4.69
C PRO A 166 -28.48 -17.99 -4.57
N ALA A 167 -29.27 -17.24 -5.33
CA ALA A 167 -29.14 -15.80 -5.48
C ALA A 167 -29.13 -15.09 -4.10
N SER A 168 -28.05 -14.37 -3.81
CA SER A 168 -27.98 -13.39 -2.74
C SER A 168 -29.15 -12.39 -2.87
N SER A 169 -29.70 -11.93 -1.74
CA SER A 169 -30.77 -10.94 -1.75
C SER A 169 -30.39 -9.70 -2.53
N ASN A 170 -31.32 -9.09 -3.26
CA ASN A 170 -31.09 -7.88 -4.04
C ASN A 170 -30.55 -6.71 -3.18
N PHE A 171 -30.90 -6.72 -1.89
CA PHE A 171 -30.41 -5.75 -0.90
C PHE A 171 -28.89 -5.88 -0.71
N LEU A 172 -28.38 -7.07 -0.41
CA LEU A 172 -26.94 -7.31 -0.23
C LEU A 172 -26.13 -7.00 -1.50
N ARG A 173 -26.69 -7.29 -2.69
CA ARG A 173 -26.04 -6.97 -3.98
C ARG A 173 -25.88 -5.48 -4.21
N ARG A 174 -26.76 -4.63 -3.65
CA ARG A 174 -26.67 -3.17 -3.71
C ARG A 174 -25.77 -2.59 -2.61
N LEU A 175 -25.80 -3.16 -1.41
CA LEU A 175 -24.99 -2.68 -0.29
C LEU A 175 -23.51 -3.01 -0.43
N ALA A 176 -23.15 -4.17 -0.96
CA ALA A 176 -21.76 -4.58 -1.07
C ALA A 176 -20.84 -3.58 -1.81
N PRO A 177 -21.22 -3.02 -2.99
CA PRO A 177 -20.39 -2.02 -3.64
C PRO A 177 -20.31 -0.70 -2.85
N ILE A 178 -21.38 -0.31 -2.15
CA ILE A 178 -21.38 0.90 -1.29
C ILE A 178 -20.42 0.67 -0.13
N GLY A 179 -20.51 -0.47 0.56
CA GLY A 179 -19.59 -0.84 1.64
C GLY A 179 -18.13 -0.88 1.17
N LEU A 180 -17.88 -1.41 -0.04
CA LEU A 180 -16.54 -1.42 -0.60
C LEU A 180 -16.02 0.00 -0.86
N VAL A 181 -16.82 0.90 -1.42
CA VAL A 181 -16.42 2.30 -1.67
C VAL A 181 -16.09 3.00 -0.35
N VAL A 182 -16.97 2.86 0.67
CA VAL A 182 -16.73 3.45 1.99
C VAL A 182 -15.47 2.90 2.63
N LEU A 183 -15.24 1.58 2.53
CA LEU A 183 -14.02 0.94 3.03
C LEU A 183 -12.76 1.50 2.32
N VAL A 184 -12.80 1.67 1.00
CA VAL A 184 -11.66 2.24 0.24
C VAL A 184 -11.38 3.66 0.66
N ILE A 185 -12.43 4.50 0.86
CA ILE A 185 -12.28 5.87 1.35
C ILE A 185 -11.65 5.85 2.76
N GLN A 186 -12.12 4.97 3.65
CA GLN A 186 -11.58 4.86 5.00
C GLN A 186 -10.12 4.43 5.02
N ILE A 187 -9.73 3.49 4.15
CA ILE A 187 -8.34 3.08 3.99
C ILE A 187 -7.49 4.26 3.45
N ALA A 188 -8.02 5.02 2.49
CA ALA A 188 -7.34 6.21 1.98
C ALA A 188 -7.11 7.26 3.07
N LEU A 189 -8.12 7.52 3.92
CA LEU A 189 -7.99 8.41 5.08
C LEU A 189 -6.95 7.90 6.08
N GLY A 190 -6.89 6.59 6.33
CA GLY A 190 -5.85 5.97 7.17
C GLY A 190 -4.46 6.10 6.57
N GLY A 191 -4.32 5.86 5.27
CA GLY A 191 -3.08 6.08 4.53
C GLY A 191 -2.63 7.54 4.56
N TRP A 192 -3.57 8.47 4.40
CA TRP A 192 -3.31 9.91 4.52
C TRP A 192 -2.86 10.32 5.92
N THR A 193 -3.53 9.78 6.95
CA THR A 193 -3.17 9.98 8.37
C THR A 193 -1.74 9.48 8.64
N SER A 194 -1.41 8.29 8.18
CA SER A 194 -0.08 7.73 8.33
C SER A 194 0.97 8.54 7.56
N ALA A 195 0.73 8.85 6.28
CA ALA A 195 1.70 9.52 5.43
C ALA A 195 2.04 10.95 5.91
N ASN A 196 1.08 11.64 6.55
CA ASN A 196 1.26 12.98 7.13
C ASN A 196 1.64 12.97 8.61
N TYR A 197 2.02 11.83 9.20
CA TYR A 197 2.39 11.71 10.62
C TYR A 197 1.34 12.26 11.59
N ALA A 198 0.06 12.13 11.22
CA ALA A 198 -1.08 12.68 11.96
C ALA A 198 -1.67 11.68 12.99
N ALA A 199 -1.14 10.46 13.10
CA ALA A 199 -1.73 9.38 13.89
C ALA A 199 -1.85 9.67 15.39
N LEU A 200 -1.03 10.57 15.93
CA LEU A 200 -1.04 10.96 17.35
C LEU A 200 -1.62 12.36 17.60
N ALA A 201 -2.19 13.02 16.58
CA ALA A 201 -2.72 14.38 16.72
C ALA A 201 -3.93 14.47 17.66
N CYS A 202 -4.72 13.41 17.78
CA CYS A 202 -5.79 13.24 18.76
C CYS A 202 -5.38 12.17 19.79
N PRO A 203 -4.85 12.51 20.96
CA PRO A 203 -4.34 11.53 21.93
C PRO A 203 -5.43 10.79 22.70
N ASP A 204 -6.61 11.37 22.83
CA ASP A 204 -7.75 10.87 23.59
C ASP A 204 -8.86 10.29 22.69
N LEU A 205 -9.74 9.46 23.28
CA LEU A 205 -10.91 8.87 22.65
C LEU A 205 -12.07 8.84 23.67
N PRO A 206 -13.30 9.22 23.31
CA PRO A 206 -13.83 9.54 21.98
C PRO A 206 -13.57 10.97 21.50
N THR A 207 -13.09 11.84 22.37
CA THR A 207 -12.74 13.23 22.11
C THR A 207 -11.42 13.34 21.32
N CYS A 208 -11.09 14.55 20.90
CA CYS A 208 -9.79 14.92 20.33
C CYS A 208 -9.31 16.16 21.07
N GLN A 209 -8.19 16.06 21.80
CA GLN A 209 -7.66 17.12 22.68
C GLN A 209 -8.68 17.60 23.74
N GLY A 210 -9.43 16.65 24.30
CA GLY A 210 -10.45 16.92 25.32
C GLY A 210 -11.78 17.46 24.78
N GLN A 211 -11.93 17.66 23.47
CA GLN A 211 -13.10 18.28 22.84
C GLN A 211 -13.81 17.34 21.88
N TRP A 212 -15.12 17.44 21.75
CA TRP A 212 -15.91 16.75 20.75
C TRP A 212 -15.71 17.34 19.34
N TRP A 213 -15.39 18.61 19.24
CA TRP A 213 -14.97 19.32 18.05
C TRP A 213 -13.78 20.19 18.41
N PRO A 214 -12.57 19.88 17.93
CA PRO A 214 -11.37 20.65 18.24
C PRO A 214 -11.48 22.11 17.77
N ASP A 215 -11.05 23.06 18.59
CA ASP A 215 -11.10 24.50 18.28
C ASP A 215 -10.07 24.86 17.20
N GLU A 216 -8.87 24.28 17.30
CA GLU A 216 -7.78 24.50 16.34
C GLU A 216 -7.75 23.37 15.30
N ILE A 217 -8.45 23.54 14.18
CA ILE A 217 -8.54 22.55 13.10
C ILE A 217 -8.45 23.23 11.74
N ASP A 218 -7.52 22.79 10.89
CA ASP A 218 -7.33 23.31 9.54
C ASP A 218 -7.54 22.20 8.49
N PHE A 219 -8.76 22.13 7.94
CA PHE A 219 -9.09 21.20 6.87
C PHE A 219 -8.50 21.64 5.53
N ALA A 220 -8.31 22.93 5.30
CA ALA A 220 -7.84 23.43 4.02
C ALA A 220 -6.41 22.99 3.77
N GLU A 221 -5.51 23.20 4.74
CA GLU A 221 -4.11 22.79 4.65
C GLU A 221 -3.97 21.25 4.84
N GLY A 222 -4.73 20.65 5.77
CA GLY A 222 -4.66 19.22 6.07
C GLY A 222 -4.96 18.29 4.88
N PHE A 223 -5.71 18.77 3.88
CA PHE A 223 -6.10 18.00 2.69
C PHE A 223 -5.53 18.54 1.38
N VAL A 224 -4.45 19.33 1.43
CA VAL A 224 -3.69 19.69 0.23
C VAL A 224 -3.02 18.45 -0.34
N MET A 225 -3.60 17.90 -1.41
CA MET A 225 -3.13 16.64 -2.02
C MET A 225 -1.79 16.79 -2.72
N TRP A 226 -1.48 17.97 -3.24
CA TRP A 226 -0.27 18.23 -4.00
C TRP A 226 0.52 19.39 -3.40
N GLN A 227 1.44 19.07 -2.52
CA GLN A 227 2.46 20.01 -2.03
C GLN A 227 3.70 19.92 -2.93
N GLY A 228 4.62 20.90 -2.85
CA GLY A 228 5.74 21.09 -3.73
C GLY A 228 6.57 19.84 -4.12
N LEU A 229 7.42 19.97 -5.13
CA LEU A 229 8.45 18.97 -5.47
C LEU A 229 9.74 19.31 -4.71
N GLY A 230 10.53 18.26 -4.38
CA GLY A 230 11.82 18.43 -3.68
C GLY A 230 11.70 18.70 -2.19
N VAL A 231 10.48 18.64 -1.63
CA VAL A 231 10.24 18.72 -0.20
C VAL A 231 10.45 17.33 0.41
N ASP A 232 11.21 17.26 1.49
CA ASP A 232 11.35 16.04 2.30
C ASP A 232 10.15 15.91 3.25
N TYR A 233 9.35 14.85 3.06
CA TYR A 233 8.15 14.58 3.85
C TYR A 233 8.41 13.64 5.01
N GLU A 234 9.66 13.19 5.24
CA GLU A 234 10.01 12.36 6.40
C GLU A 234 9.75 13.15 7.70
N GLY A 235 9.06 12.54 8.65
CA GLY A 235 8.64 13.20 9.89
C GLY A 235 7.37 14.08 9.77
N GLY A 236 6.92 14.37 8.54
CA GLY A 236 5.74 15.21 8.26
C GLY A 236 6.06 16.71 8.29
N ILE A 237 5.45 17.45 7.40
CA ILE A 237 5.65 18.89 7.22
C ILE A 237 4.46 19.75 7.69
N LEU A 238 3.30 19.10 7.95
CA LEU A 238 2.08 19.80 8.36
C LEU A 238 2.17 20.25 9.82
N ASP A 239 1.53 21.37 10.12
CA ASP A 239 1.36 21.90 11.47
C ASP A 239 0.38 21.05 12.31
N ALA A 240 0.21 21.41 13.59
CA ALA A 240 -0.66 20.69 14.50
C ALA A 240 -2.15 20.76 14.12
N PRO A 241 -2.74 21.92 13.78
CA PRO A 241 -4.14 22.05 13.36
C PRO A 241 -4.49 21.20 12.13
N SER A 242 -3.60 21.17 11.13
CA SER A 242 -3.75 20.36 9.91
C SER A 242 -3.71 18.86 10.22
N ARG A 243 -2.78 18.40 11.09
CA ARG A 243 -2.73 17.01 11.53
C ARG A 243 -3.95 16.61 12.36
N VAL A 244 -4.49 17.52 13.18
CA VAL A 244 -5.77 17.32 13.90
C VAL A 244 -6.90 17.11 12.91
N ALA A 245 -7.01 17.95 11.87
CA ALA A 245 -8.03 17.82 10.83
C ALA A 245 -8.03 16.44 10.16
N ILE A 246 -6.85 15.98 9.79
CA ILE A 246 -6.66 14.65 9.16
C ILE A 246 -7.08 13.52 10.10
N HIS A 247 -6.57 13.51 11.34
CA HIS A 247 -6.86 12.44 12.30
C HIS A 247 -8.33 12.43 12.68
N PHE A 248 -8.91 13.60 12.94
CA PHE A 248 -10.32 13.73 13.29
C PHE A 248 -11.22 13.22 12.16
N THR A 249 -10.95 13.61 10.91
CA THR A 249 -11.69 13.10 9.74
C THR A 249 -11.59 11.60 9.61
N HIS A 250 -10.40 11.00 9.82
CA HIS A 250 -10.22 9.55 9.78
C HIS A 250 -11.06 8.84 10.85
N ARG A 251 -11.17 9.40 12.07
CA ARG A 251 -12.03 8.86 13.13
C ARG A 251 -13.52 8.93 12.79
N LEU A 252 -13.98 10.06 12.23
CA LEU A 252 -15.36 10.18 11.77
C LEU A 252 -15.67 9.17 10.65
N GLY A 253 -14.75 9.03 9.70
CA GLY A 253 -14.85 8.02 8.65
C GLY A 253 -14.91 6.59 9.20
N ALA A 254 -14.14 6.29 10.26
CA ALA A 254 -14.17 4.99 10.92
C ALA A 254 -15.54 4.69 11.55
N MET A 255 -16.18 5.67 12.19
CA MET A 255 -17.55 5.51 12.73
C MET A 255 -18.56 5.24 11.62
N VAL A 256 -18.52 6.01 10.52
CA VAL A 256 -19.41 5.80 9.37
C VAL A 256 -19.20 4.41 8.76
N THR A 257 -17.94 4.01 8.56
CA THR A 257 -17.60 2.69 8.01
C THR A 257 -18.09 1.56 8.91
N PHE A 258 -17.89 1.70 10.21
CA PHE A 258 -18.37 0.73 11.20
C PHE A 258 -19.88 0.56 11.15
N LEU A 259 -20.65 1.66 11.17
CA LEU A 259 -22.12 1.63 11.14
C LEU A 259 -22.69 1.08 9.82
N LEU A 260 -21.96 1.22 8.70
CA LEU A 260 -22.41 0.70 7.40
C LEU A 260 -22.08 -0.76 7.18
N LEU A 261 -21.05 -1.29 7.84
CA LEU A 261 -20.59 -2.67 7.65
C LEU A 261 -21.15 -3.64 8.70
N LEU A 262 -21.75 -3.15 9.78
CA LEU A 262 -22.51 -3.93 10.78
C LEU A 262 -23.97 -4.08 10.39
#